data_df0a424f130759a8c1c998e0c8e52228
#
_entry.id   df0a424f130759a8c1c998e0c8e52228
#
_cell.length_a   1.000
_cell.length_b   1.000
_cell.length_c   1.000
_cell.angle_alpha   90.00
_cell.angle_beta   90.00
_cell.angle_gamma   90.00
#
_symmetry.space_group_name_H-M   'P 1'
#
loop_
_entity.id
_entity.type
_entity.pdbx_description
1 polymer ?
#
loop_
_entity_poly.entity_id
_entity_poly.type
_entity_poly.pdbx_seq_one_letter_code
_entity_poly.pdbx_strand_id
1 'polypeptide(L)'
;MTIVVRSDREFTDLLKNSLRSRYEKRKRSEDEVHVSDILPSSCIRKQYYGRKFPDLEPLTDESINHFIRGEASEFVITDLANMGVAQADLEFDGLIAHPDILDKEVIIELKDTQSNRRLDMTDYGFRSYLRQLLYYLTITGIEKGIISIRYSNREMRWIKSDEKGDYFFRPFDGKGPHIESWSVLLPKDDIARELFKNEMMRRKNLFVEAIKENDVSVLPRLNVKVRNSKCPYCAFYDKCMNEDGETEKAAKMANEIDLSIFLD
;
A
#
# COMPACT_ATOMS: atom_id res chain seq x y z
N MET A 1 21.82 -20.94 -43.77
CA MET A 1 20.92 -19.96 -43.18
C MET A 1 21.57 -19.44 -41.92
N THR A 2 21.72 -18.13 -41.78
CA THR A 2 22.31 -17.55 -40.55
C THR A 2 21.22 -16.82 -39.80
N ILE A 3 20.99 -17.22 -38.53
CA ILE A 3 20.10 -16.50 -37.64
C ILE A 3 20.86 -15.29 -37.11
N VAL A 4 20.27 -14.11 -37.22
CA VAL A 4 20.83 -12.87 -36.69
C VAL A 4 20.00 -12.42 -35.50
N VAL A 5 20.62 -12.28 -34.34
CA VAL A 5 20.00 -11.76 -33.13
C VAL A 5 20.58 -10.38 -32.87
N ARG A 6 19.71 -9.39 -32.68
CA ARG A 6 20.07 -8.00 -32.35
C ARG A 6 19.20 -7.48 -31.23
N SER A 7 19.74 -6.56 -30.44
CA SER A 7 18.94 -5.76 -29.53
C SER A 7 18.02 -4.83 -30.33
N ASP A 8 16.73 -4.87 -30.05
CA ASP A 8 15.74 -3.96 -30.63
C ASP A 8 15.40 -2.86 -29.64
N ARG A 9 16.08 -1.73 -29.75
CA ARG A 9 15.88 -0.58 -28.88
C ARG A 9 14.56 0.13 -29.14
N GLU A 10 14.17 0.24 -30.42
CA GLU A 10 12.94 0.91 -30.82
C GLU A 10 11.71 0.22 -30.22
N PHE A 11 11.64 -1.11 -30.33
CA PHE A 11 10.56 -1.88 -29.72
C PHE A 11 10.60 -1.82 -28.18
N THR A 12 11.78 -1.82 -27.57
CA THR A 12 11.95 -1.67 -26.14
C THR A 12 11.39 -0.32 -25.65
N ASP A 13 11.70 0.77 -26.33
CA ASP A 13 11.24 2.10 -25.99
C ASP A 13 9.73 2.25 -26.22
N LEU A 14 9.20 1.64 -27.29
CA LEU A 14 7.75 1.58 -27.55
C LEU A 14 6.99 0.93 -26.37
N LEU A 15 7.46 -0.23 -25.90
CA LEU A 15 6.85 -0.93 -24.75
C LEU A 15 6.92 -0.08 -23.48
N LYS A 16 8.07 0.49 -23.17
CA LYS A 16 8.24 1.35 -21.98
C LYS A 16 7.31 2.56 -22.02
N ASN A 17 7.23 3.23 -23.15
CA ASN A 17 6.36 4.40 -23.32
C ASN A 17 4.87 4.04 -23.23
N SER A 18 4.47 2.89 -23.77
CA SER A 18 3.10 2.39 -23.65
C SER A 18 2.72 2.11 -22.21
N LEU A 19 3.58 1.42 -21.45
CA LEU A 19 3.38 1.16 -20.02
C LEU A 19 3.32 2.46 -19.22
N ARG A 20 4.25 3.38 -19.45
CA ARG A 20 4.28 4.69 -18.79
C ARG A 20 2.97 5.45 -19.02
N SER A 21 2.53 5.56 -20.26
CA SER A 21 1.28 6.24 -20.61
C SER A 21 0.05 5.64 -19.92
N ARG A 22 0.03 4.30 -19.73
CA ARG A 22 -1.04 3.61 -19.00
C ARG A 22 -1.12 4.07 -17.54
N TYR A 23 0.03 4.15 -16.85
CA TYR A 23 0.06 4.50 -15.43
C TYR A 23 -0.07 6.01 -15.18
N GLU A 24 0.40 6.85 -16.10
CA GLU A 24 0.18 8.31 -16.03
C GLU A 24 -1.30 8.70 -16.08
N LYS A 25 -2.11 7.97 -16.83
CA LYS A 25 -3.56 8.19 -16.92
C LYS A 25 -4.32 7.83 -15.63
N ARG A 26 -3.69 7.15 -14.69
CA ARG A 26 -4.28 6.75 -13.41
C ARG A 26 -4.05 7.76 -12.28
N LYS A 27 -3.57 8.96 -12.59
CA LYS A 27 -3.45 10.03 -11.57
C LYS A 27 -4.83 10.34 -11.01
N ARG A 28 -4.94 10.33 -9.69
CA ARG A 28 -6.17 10.64 -8.95
C ARG A 28 -6.45 12.14 -9.02
N SER A 29 -7.73 12.51 -9.07
CA SER A 29 -8.13 13.91 -8.98
C SER A 29 -7.92 14.47 -7.56
N GLU A 30 -7.94 15.80 -7.42
CA GLU A 30 -7.85 16.44 -6.11
C GLU A 30 -9.07 16.13 -5.22
N ASP A 31 -10.22 15.90 -5.83
CA ASP A 31 -11.48 15.67 -5.13
C ASP A 31 -11.67 14.23 -4.65
N GLU A 32 -10.88 13.28 -5.18
CA GLU A 32 -10.98 11.88 -4.82
C GLU A 32 -10.11 11.55 -3.61
N VAL A 33 -10.70 10.93 -2.59
CA VAL A 33 -10.00 10.43 -1.42
C VAL A 33 -10.20 8.93 -1.30
N HIS A 34 -9.12 8.18 -1.40
CA HIS A 34 -9.15 6.73 -1.28
C HIS A 34 -8.69 6.27 0.11
N VAL A 35 -9.16 5.09 0.53
CA VAL A 35 -8.72 4.47 1.79
C VAL A 35 -7.20 4.41 1.89
N SER A 36 -6.51 4.07 0.79
CA SER A 36 -5.04 4.01 0.77
C SER A 36 -4.34 5.35 1.01
N ASP A 37 -5.00 6.48 0.72
CA ASP A 37 -4.42 7.81 0.94
C ASP A 37 -4.37 8.19 2.40
N ILE A 38 -5.36 7.74 3.15
CA ILE A 38 -5.57 8.13 4.55
C ILE A 38 -5.05 7.10 5.56
N LEU A 39 -4.48 5.98 5.10
CA LEU A 39 -3.86 5.03 6.02
C LEU A 39 -2.78 5.70 6.86
N PRO A 40 -2.68 5.45 8.17
CA PRO A 40 -1.59 5.98 9.00
C PRO A 40 -0.19 5.63 8.50
N SER A 41 -0.06 4.48 7.84
CA SER A 41 1.18 4.04 7.18
C SER A 41 1.52 4.80 5.89
N SER A 42 0.52 5.42 5.26
CA SER A 42 0.68 6.35 4.16
C SER A 42 0.98 7.74 4.69
N CYS A 43 1.99 8.41 4.12
CA CYS A 43 2.23 9.80 4.44
C CYS A 43 1.15 10.67 3.79
N ILE A 44 0.20 11.14 4.60
CA ILE A 44 -0.90 11.97 4.10
C ILE A 44 -0.41 13.29 3.46
N ARG A 45 0.72 13.86 3.94
CA ARG A 45 1.38 15.01 3.29
C ARG A 45 1.92 14.63 1.92
N LYS A 46 2.48 13.42 1.75
CA LYS A 46 2.91 12.93 0.43
C LYS A 46 1.72 12.85 -0.53
N GLN A 47 0.57 12.39 -0.07
CA GLN A 47 -0.66 12.34 -0.89
C GLN A 47 -1.12 13.74 -1.29
N TYR A 48 -1.07 14.69 -0.38
CA TYR A 48 -1.35 16.10 -0.67
C TYR A 48 -0.40 16.67 -1.74
N TYR A 49 0.92 16.53 -1.53
CA TYR A 49 1.91 17.05 -2.48
C TYR A 49 1.80 16.37 -3.86
N GLY A 50 1.53 15.07 -3.90
CA GLY A 50 1.36 14.32 -5.15
C GLY A 50 0.19 14.83 -6.00
N ARG A 51 -0.85 15.39 -5.36
CA ARG A 51 -1.96 16.02 -6.07
C ARG A 51 -1.64 17.46 -6.49
N LYS A 52 -1.02 18.23 -5.61
CA LYS A 52 -0.70 19.65 -5.87
C LYS A 52 0.52 19.83 -6.79
N PHE A 53 1.49 18.93 -6.73
CA PHE A 53 2.76 19.03 -7.44
C PHE A 53 3.14 17.68 -8.09
N PRO A 54 2.31 17.15 -9.01
CA PRO A 54 2.52 15.82 -9.59
C PRO A 54 3.83 15.71 -10.37
N ASP A 55 4.36 16.82 -10.86
CA ASP A 55 5.60 16.84 -11.65
C ASP A 55 6.86 16.63 -10.78
N LEU A 56 6.76 16.78 -9.46
CA LEU A 56 7.88 16.53 -8.55
C LEU A 56 8.10 15.02 -8.29
N GLU A 57 7.11 14.17 -8.57
CA GLU A 57 7.22 12.71 -8.47
C GLU A 57 6.91 12.05 -9.83
N PRO A 58 7.80 12.16 -10.82
CA PRO A 58 7.59 11.52 -12.12
C PRO A 58 7.61 10.00 -11.96
N LEU A 59 6.82 9.31 -12.79
CA LEU A 59 6.86 7.85 -12.84
C LEU A 59 8.23 7.36 -13.34
N THR A 60 8.92 6.59 -12.51
CA THR A 60 10.17 5.92 -12.88
C THR A 60 9.89 4.53 -13.43
N ASP A 61 10.83 3.97 -14.20
CA ASP A 61 10.74 2.58 -14.69
C ASP A 61 10.62 1.58 -13.52
N GLU A 62 11.28 1.88 -12.39
CA GLU A 62 11.17 1.07 -11.16
C GLU A 62 9.77 1.11 -10.58
N SER A 63 9.16 2.28 -10.46
CA SER A 63 7.77 2.44 -10.00
C SER A 63 6.80 1.67 -10.89
N ILE A 64 6.97 1.77 -12.21
CA ILE A 64 6.14 1.04 -13.18
C ILE A 64 6.30 -0.48 -13.00
N ASN A 65 7.53 -0.98 -12.82
CA ASN A 65 7.76 -2.39 -12.57
C ASN A 65 7.11 -2.88 -11.26
N HIS A 66 7.10 -2.06 -10.21
CA HIS A 66 6.39 -2.38 -8.97
C HIS A 66 4.87 -2.48 -9.20
N PHE A 67 4.29 -1.56 -9.95
CA PHE A 67 2.86 -1.59 -10.28
C PHE A 67 2.50 -2.82 -11.12
N ILE A 68 3.26 -3.12 -12.18
CA ILE A 68 3.04 -4.31 -13.02
C ILE A 68 3.09 -5.58 -12.17
N ARG A 69 4.06 -5.72 -11.28
CA ARG A 69 4.18 -6.90 -10.42
C ARG A 69 2.98 -7.06 -9.50
N GLY A 70 2.55 -5.97 -8.85
CA GLY A 70 1.37 -5.98 -7.99
C GLY A 70 0.11 -6.38 -8.75
N GLU A 71 -0.16 -5.70 -9.87
CA GLU A 71 -1.34 -5.98 -10.71
C GLU A 71 -1.33 -7.39 -11.30
N ALA A 72 -0.17 -7.86 -11.78
CA ALA A 72 -0.07 -9.21 -12.34
C ALA A 72 -0.31 -10.28 -11.26
N SER A 73 0.22 -10.07 -10.05
CA SER A 73 0.00 -10.98 -8.93
C SER A 73 -1.48 -11.02 -8.53
N GLU A 74 -2.09 -9.86 -8.38
CA GLU A 74 -3.51 -9.72 -8.06
C GLU A 74 -4.39 -10.36 -9.13
N PHE A 75 -4.19 -10.01 -10.40
CA PHE A 75 -4.95 -10.56 -11.53
C PHE A 75 -4.88 -12.09 -11.57
N VAL A 76 -3.69 -12.68 -11.48
CA VAL A 76 -3.53 -14.14 -11.50
C VAL A 76 -4.22 -14.80 -10.31
N ILE A 77 -4.13 -14.23 -9.12
CA ILE A 77 -4.76 -14.79 -7.93
C ILE A 77 -6.28 -14.67 -8.03
N THR A 78 -6.81 -13.53 -8.43
CA THR A 78 -8.27 -13.31 -8.55
C THR A 78 -8.89 -14.17 -9.65
N ASP A 79 -8.25 -14.26 -10.80
CA ASP A 79 -8.72 -15.04 -11.94
C ASP A 79 -8.69 -16.55 -11.65
N LEU A 80 -7.59 -17.04 -11.08
CA LEU A 80 -7.44 -18.46 -10.75
C LEU A 80 -8.26 -18.89 -9.54
N ALA A 81 -8.42 -18.02 -8.54
CA ALA A 81 -9.20 -18.34 -7.35
C ALA A 81 -10.70 -18.33 -7.60
N ASN A 82 -11.16 -17.56 -8.61
CA ASN A 82 -12.57 -17.41 -8.96
C ASN A 82 -13.47 -17.13 -7.72
N MET A 83 -13.00 -16.25 -6.84
CA MET A 83 -13.62 -15.92 -5.56
C MET A 83 -14.18 -14.49 -5.58
N GLY A 84 -15.49 -14.35 -5.34
CA GLY A 84 -16.12 -13.05 -5.14
C GLY A 84 -16.03 -12.09 -6.33
N VAL A 85 -16.16 -10.78 -6.04
CA VAL A 85 -16.04 -9.68 -7.00
C VAL A 85 -14.67 -9.05 -6.83
N ALA A 86 -13.83 -9.12 -7.86
CA ALA A 86 -12.52 -8.49 -7.87
C ALA A 86 -12.65 -6.97 -8.01
N GLN A 87 -11.83 -6.21 -7.26
CA GLN A 87 -11.74 -4.75 -7.32
C GLN A 87 -13.11 -4.06 -7.24
N ALA A 88 -13.92 -4.44 -6.25
CA ALA A 88 -15.22 -3.82 -6.06
C ALA A 88 -15.06 -2.33 -5.71
N ASP A 89 -15.79 -1.48 -6.43
CA ASP A 89 -15.87 -0.04 -6.14
C ASP A 89 -16.88 0.21 -5.02
N LEU A 90 -16.41 0.71 -3.90
CA LEU A 90 -17.23 1.07 -2.75
C LEU A 90 -17.05 2.56 -2.44
N GLU A 91 -18.14 3.19 -2.04
CA GLU A 91 -18.11 4.56 -1.56
C GLU A 91 -18.72 4.63 -0.16
N PHE A 92 -18.04 5.33 0.74
CA PHE A 92 -18.48 5.55 2.11
C PHE A 92 -18.19 6.97 2.56
N ASP A 93 -19.23 7.79 2.71
CA ASP A 93 -19.11 9.20 3.09
C ASP A 93 -18.07 9.96 2.24
N GLY A 94 -18.06 9.76 0.91
CA GLY A 94 -17.08 10.34 -0.02
C GLY A 94 -15.64 9.81 0.14
N LEU A 95 -15.47 8.64 0.74
CA LEU A 95 -14.23 7.89 0.76
C LEU A 95 -14.36 6.70 -0.19
N ILE A 96 -13.42 6.58 -1.11
CA ILE A 96 -13.41 5.52 -2.11
C ILE A 96 -12.59 4.33 -1.59
N ALA A 97 -13.15 3.13 -1.68
CA ALA A 97 -12.50 1.91 -1.24
C ALA A 97 -12.55 0.84 -2.34
N HIS A 98 -11.41 0.20 -2.57
CA HIS A 98 -11.26 -0.87 -3.56
C HIS A 98 -10.65 -2.09 -2.86
N PRO A 99 -11.44 -2.95 -2.19
CA PRO A 99 -10.94 -4.22 -1.74
C PRO A 99 -10.57 -5.11 -2.93
N ASP A 100 -9.47 -5.86 -2.81
CA ASP A 100 -8.98 -6.69 -3.91
C ASP A 100 -10.00 -7.77 -4.30
N ILE A 101 -10.64 -8.40 -3.31
CA ILE A 101 -11.77 -9.31 -3.53
C ILE A 101 -12.86 -9.04 -2.49
N LEU A 102 -14.08 -8.83 -2.96
CA LEU A 102 -15.27 -8.70 -2.13
C LEU A 102 -16.21 -9.88 -2.39
N ASP A 103 -16.52 -10.63 -1.35
CA ASP A 103 -17.60 -11.61 -1.34
C ASP A 103 -18.62 -11.23 -0.26
N LYS A 104 -19.79 -11.89 -0.25
CA LYS A 104 -20.90 -11.58 0.67
C LYS A 104 -20.50 -11.68 2.16
N GLU A 105 -19.59 -12.57 2.47
CA GLU A 105 -19.23 -12.92 3.85
C GLU A 105 -17.76 -12.65 4.19
N VAL A 106 -16.94 -12.29 3.20
CA VAL A 106 -15.50 -12.12 3.41
C VAL A 106 -14.90 -11.06 2.49
N ILE A 107 -13.96 -10.30 3.03
CA ILE A 107 -13.08 -9.41 2.25
C ILE A 107 -11.69 -10.01 2.23
N ILE A 108 -11.08 -10.09 1.05
CA ILE A 108 -9.71 -10.57 0.91
C ILE A 108 -8.84 -9.44 0.40
N GLU A 109 -7.77 -9.17 1.12
CA GLU A 109 -6.73 -8.23 0.76
C GLU A 109 -5.50 -9.00 0.31
N LEU A 110 -5.08 -8.79 -0.94
CA LEU A 110 -3.95 -9.46 -1.56
C LEU A 110 -2.71 -8.57 -1.52
N LYS A 111 -1.59 -9.14 -1.16
CA LYS A 111 -0.31 -8.41 -1.14
C LYS A 111 0.80 -9.22 -1.79
N ASP A 112 1.65 -8.54 -2.55
CA ASP A 112 2.91 -9.08 -3.06
C ASP A 112 4.09 -8.40 -2.35
N THR A 113 4.99 -9.20 -1.82
CA THR A 113 6.18 -8.68 -1.12
C THR A 113 7.45 -9.37 -1.59
N GLN A 114 8.53 -8.60 -1.62
CA GLN A 114 9.89 -9.12 -1.82
C GLN A 114 10.59 -9.46 -0.50
N SER A 115 9.87 -9.46 0.63
CA SER A 115 10.44 -9.83 1.92
C SER A 115 10.94 -11.27 1.89
N ASN A 116 12.17 -11.47 2.37
CA ASN A 116 12.76 -12.80 2.57
C ASN A 116 12.29 -13.47 3.86
N ARG A 117 11.62 -12.74 4.74
CA ARG A 117 11.10 -13.23 6.01
C ARG A 117 9.57 -13.19 6.01
N ARG A 118 8.99 -14.05 6.83
CA ARG A 118 7.57 -14.00 7.13
C ARG A 118 7.23 -12.65 7.76
N LEU A 119 6.17 -12.03 7.28
CA LEU A 119 5.61 -10.83 7.88
C LEU A 119 4.57 -11.21 8.94
N ASP A 120 4.56 -10.49 10.04
CA ASP A 120 3.61 -10.69 11.14
C ASP A 120 3.28 -9.36 11.84
N MET A 121 2.58 -9.42 12.95
CA MET A 121 2.15 -8.25 13.72
C MET A 121 3.27 -7.36 14.24
N THR A 122 4.51 -7.84 14.30
CA THR A 122 5.68 -7.02 14.66
C THR A 122 6.12 -6.12 13.51
N ASP A 123 5.74 -6.47 12.27
CA ASP A 123 6.10 -5.73 11.06
C ASP A 123 5.16 -4.54 10.83
N TYR A 124 5.76 -3.38 10.61
CA TYR A 124 5.01 -2.19 10.23
C TYR A 124 4.20 -2.37 8.94
N GLY A 125 4.77 -3.08 7.96
CA GLY A 125 4.09 -3.39 6.70
C GLY A 125 2.85 -4.25 6.91
N PHE A 126 2.96 -5.32 7.72
CA PHE A 126 1.82 -6.17 8.02
C PHE A 126 0.71 -5.40 8.76
N ARG A 127 1.06 -4.59 9.76
CA ARG A 127 0.08 -3.74 10.45
C ARG A 127 -0.61 -2.75 9.52
N SER A 128 0.08 -2.28 8.48
CA SER A 128 -0.53 -1.45 7.44
C SER A 128 -1.58 -2.20 6.63
N TYR A 129 -1.30 -3.44 6.23
CA TYR A 129 -2.24 -4.30 5.51
C TYR A 129 -3.46 -4.63 6.37
N LEU A 130 -3.20 -4.96 7.64
CA LEU A 130 -4.28 -5.22 8.60
C LEU A 130 -5.17 -3.99 8.77
N ARG A 131 -4.60 -2.79 8.92
CA ARG A 131 -5.39 -1.56 9.04
C ARG A 131 -6.24 -1.29 7.81
N GLN A 132 -5.71 -1.50 6.63
CA GLN A 132 -6.45 -1.35 5.38
C GLN A 132 -7.66 -2.30 5.34
N LEU A 133 -7.45 -3.58 5.69
CA LEU A 133 -8.52 -4.56 5.78
C LEU A 133 -9.56 -4.18 6.84
N LEU A 134 -9.14 -3.73 8.04
CA LEU A 134 -10.06 -3.29 9.10
C LEU A 134 -10.92 -2.09 8.67
N TYR A 135 -10.37 -1.19 7.86
CA TYR A 135 -11.14 -0.10 7.26
C TYR A 135 -12.19 -0.65 6.30
N TYR A 136 -11.85 -1.59 5.44
CA TYR A 136 -12.82 -2.22 4.53
C TYR A 136 -13.91 -2.99 5.28
N LEU A 137 -13.55 -3.73 6.32
CA LEU A 137 -14.54 -4.43 7.18
C LEU A 137 -15.46 -3.42 7.88
N THR A 138 -14.95 -2.26 8.27
CA THR A 138 -15.74 -1.20 8.89
C THR A 138 -16.71 -0.56 7.89
N ILE A 139 -16.26 -0.28 6.67
CA ILE A 139 -17.08 0.33 5.60
C ILE A 139 -18.22 -0.61 5.19
N THR A 140 -17.94 -1.89 5.03
CA THR A 140 -18.91 -2.87 4.49
C THR A 140 -19.81 -3.49 5.55
N GLY A 141 -19.42 -3.46 6.81
CA GLY A 141 -20.10 -4.20 7.88
C GLY A 141 -19.85 -5.71 7.85
N ILE A 142 -19.01 -6.22 6.93
CA ILE A 142 -18.59 -7.63 6.90
C ILE A 142 -17.69 -7.89 8.11
N GLU A 143 -17.84 -9.07 8.75
CA GLU A 143 -17.09 -9.40 9.96
C GLU A 143 -15.78 -10.09 9.69
N LYS A 144 -15.70 -10.87 8.60
CA LYS A 144 -14.54 -11.69 8.27
C LYS A 144 -13.69 -11.06 7.18
N GLY A 145 -12.39 -10.97 7.44
CA GLY A 145 -11.40 -10.58 6.46
C GLY A 145 -10.26 -11.59 6.36
N ILE A 146 -9.58 -11.59 5.22
CA ILE A 146 -8.38 -12.38 4.98
C ILE A 146 -7.31 -11.46 4.43
N ILE A 147 -6.10 -11.50 4.99
CA ILE A 147 -4.90 -10.95 4.36
C ILE A 147 -4.15 -12.11 3.75
N SER A 148 -3.92 -12.06 2.44
CA SER A 148 -3.14 -13.08 1.74
C SER A 148 -1.88 -12.44 1.14
N ILE A 149 -0.71 -12.91 1.54
CA ILE A 149 0.58 -12.35 1.14
C ILE A 149 1.33 -13.37 0.31
N ARG A 150 1.65 -12.98 -0.93
CA ARG A 150 2.59 -13.69 -1.79
C ARG A 150 4.00 -13.15 -1.57
N TYR A 151 4.96 -14.07 -1.36
CA TYR A 151 6.36 -13.74 -1.14
C TYR A 151 7.17 -14.06 -2.41
N SER A 152 7.32 -13.07 -3.28
CA SER A 152 7.92 -13.25 -4.60
C SER A 152 9.42 -13.54 -4.60
N ASN A 153 10.13 -13.26 -3.50
CA ASN A 153 11.58 -13.51 -3.38
C ASN A 153 11.95 -14.73 -2.53
N ARG A 154 10.96 -15.53 -2.08
CA ARG A 154 11.26 -16.70 -1.23
C ARG A 154 11.81 -17.91 -1.98
N GLU A 155 11.79 -17.89 -3.31
CA GLU A 155 12.27 -19.02 -4.11
C GLU A 155 13.77 -19.26 -3.94
N MET A 156 14.55 -18.18 -3.75
CA MET A 156 16.00 -18.26 -3.58
C MET A 156 16.49 -17.19 -2.60
N ARG A 157 17.50 -17.52 -1.84
CA ARG A 157 18.16 -16.55 -0.96
C ARG A 157 19.68 -16.67 -1.04
N TRP A 158 20.36 -15.55 -0.84
CA TRP A 158 21.78 -15.52 -0.63
C TRP A 158 22.11 -16.00 0.77
N ILE A 159 22.97 -16.99 0.86
CA ILE A 159 23.48 -17.50 2.12
C ILE A 159 24.99 -17.28 2.14
N LYS A 160 25.48 -16.68 3.23
CA LYS A 160 26.92 -16.54 3.45
C LYS A 160 27.48 -17.91 3.84
N SER A 161 28.56 -18.32 3.18
CA SER A 161 29.35 -19.51 3.59
C SER A 161 30.13 -19.16 4.84
N ASP A 162 29.97 -19.93 5.92
CA ASP A 162 30.69 -19.73 7.17
C ASP A 162 32.19 -20.02 7.03
N GLU A 163 32.58 -20.89 6.06
CA GLU A 163 33.94 -21.32 5.87
C GLU A 163 34.81 -20.36 5.02
N LYS A 164 34.21 -19.68 4.04
CA LYS A 164 34.95 -18.83 3.09
C LYS A 164 34.51 -17.40 3.00
N GLY A 165 33.42 -17.05 3.67
CA GLY A 165 32.84 -15.71 3.57
C GLY A 165 32.13 -15.39 2.24
N ASP A 166 32.07 -16.38 1.34
CA ASP A 166 31.39 -16.22 0.03
C ASP A 166 29.88 -16.33 0.15
N TYR A 167 29.19 -15.67 -0.76
CA TYR A 167 27.72 -15.77 -0.85
C TYR A 167 27.35 -16.72 -1.97
N PHE A 168 26.34 -17.54 -1.74
CA PHE A 168 25.76 -18.41 -2.76
C PHE A 168 24.24 -18.42 -2.67
N PHE A 169 23.60 -18.69 -3.81
CA PHE A 169 22.16 -18.88 -3.88
C PHE A 169 21.77 -20.25 -3.36
N ARG A 170 20.79 -20.29 -2.50
CA ARG A 170 20.17 -21.52 -2.05
C ARG A 170 18.67 -21.45 -2.31
N PRO A 171 18.05 -22.51 -2.88
CA PRO A 171 16.61 -22.61 -2.96
C PRO A 171 15.99 -22.45 -1.56
N PHE A 172 14.84 -21.80 -1.49
CA PHE A 172 14.09 -21.75 -0.25
C PHE A 172 13.52 -23.14 0.05
N ASP A 173 13.77 -23.66 1.27
CA ASP A 173 13.36 -25.03 1.65
C ASP A 173 11.84 -25.18 1.91
N GLY A 174 11.05 -24.14 1.63
CA GLY A 174 9.59 -24.15 1.80
C GLY A 174 8.91 -25.08 0.80
N LYS A 175 8.06 -25.96 1.28
CA LYS A 175 7.20 -26.81 0.44
C LYS A 175 5.92 -26.06 0.12
N GLY A 176 5.64 -25.89 -1.16
CA GLY A 176 4.39 -25.31 -1.64
C GLY A 176 4.49 -23.83 -2.10
N PRO A 177 3.39 -23.25 -2.52
CA PRO A 177 3.34 -21.86 -2.96
C PRO A 177 3.72 -20.92 -1.81
N HIS A 178 4.51 -19.91 -2.13
CA HIS A 178 4.97 -18.92 -1.16
C HIS A 178 3.85 -17.90 -0.86
N ILE A 179 2.70 -18.40 -0.48
CA ILE A 179 1.52 -17.62 -0.09
C ILE A 179 1.18 -17.99 1.34
N GLU A 180 0.99 -16.99 2.18
CA GLU A 180 0.49 -17.15 3.54
C GLU A 180 -0.72 -16.27 3.74
N SER A 181 -1.71 -16.78 4.47
CA SER A 181 -2.96 -16.06 4.72
C SER A 181 -3.28 -16.02 6.21
N TRP A 182 -3.85 -14.89 6.64
CA TRP A 182 -4.31 -14.65 8.00
C TRP A 182 -5.78 -14.31 7.99
N SER A 183 -6.55 -14.98 8.83
CA SER A 183 -7.96 -14.62 9.07
C SER A 183 -8.03 -13.50 10.10
N VAL A 184 -8.89 -12.53 9.82
CA VAL A 184 -9.21 -11.40 10.69
C VAL A 184 -10.70 -11.42 10.95
N LEU A 185 -11.10 -11.32 12.23
CA LEU A 185 -12.49 -11.21 12.64
C LEU A 185 -12.70 -9.84 13.30
N LEU A 186 -13.64 -9.07 12.79
CA LEU A 186 -14.09 -7.82 13.38
C LEU A 186 -15.62 -7.90 13.57
N PRO A 187 -16.11 -8.25 14.78
CA PRO A 187 -17.56 -8.40 15.04
C PRO A 187 -18.34 -7.13 14.71
N LYS A 188 -19.63 -7.30 14.33
CA LYS A 188 -20.49 -6.14 13.93
C LYS A 188 -20.65 -5.12 15.03
N ASP A 189 -20.82 -5.58 16.24
CA ASP A 189 -21.10 -4.74 17.40
C ASP A 189 -19.84 -4.36 18.19
N ASP A 190 -18.63 -4.61 17.61
CA ASP A 190 -17.38 -4.28 18.26
C ASP A 190 -17.13 -2.77 18.23
N ILE A 191 -16.79 -2.20 19.39
CA ILE A 191 -16.43 -0.78 19.53
C ILE A 191 -15.26 -0.38 18.62
N ALA A 192 -14.40 -1.33 18.24
CA ALA A 192 -13.30 -1.10 17.32
C ALA A 192 -13.76 -0.56 15.97
N ARG A 193 -14.95 -0.97 15.49
CA ARG A 193 -15.51 -0.43 14.24
C ARG A 193 -15.73 1.08 14.30
N GLU A 194 -16.32 1.55 15.39
CA GLU A 194 -16.56 2.98 15.58
C GLU A 194 -15.23 3.74 15.71
N LEU A 195 -14.24 3.16 16.38
CA LEU A 195 -12.91 3.75 16.48
C LEU A 195 -12.23 3.87 15.11
N PHE A 196 -12.27 2.80 14.28
CA PHE A 196 -11.71 2.84 12.92
C PHE A 196 -12.48 3.78 12.01
N LYS A 197 -13.80 3.82 12.11
CA LYS A 197 -14.62 4.80 11.38
C LYS A 197 -14.21 6.23 11.72
N ASN A 198 -14.10 6.54 13.01
CA ASN A 198 -13.69 7.86 13.47
C ASN A 198 -12.27 8.21 13.02
N GLU A 199 -11.34 7.25 13.03
CA GLU A 199 -10.00 7.46 12.50
C GLU A 199 -10.01 7.78 11.01
N MET A 200 -10.71 6.96 10.20
CA MET A 200 -10.85 7.17 8.75
C MET A 200 -11.43 8.56 8.44
N MET A 201 -12.58 8.89 9.04
CA MET A 201 -13.28 10.13 8.77
C MET A 201 -12.49 11.36 9.19
N ARG A 202 -11.83 11.28 10.35
CA ARG A 202 -10.95 12.34 10.82
C ARG A 202 -9.80 12.60 9.84
N ARG A 203 -9.12 11.55 9.38
CA ARG A 203 -8.02 11.67 8.43
C ARG A 203 -8.48 12.15 7.05
N LYS A 204 -9.60 11.62 6.56
CA LYS A 204 -10.25 12.11 5.34
C LYS A 204 -10.55 13.61 5.43
N ASN A 205 -11.23 14.05 6.49
CA ASN A 205 -11.63 15.44 6.64
C ASN A 205 -10.43 16.38 6.70
N LEU A 206 -9.35 15.99 7.37
CA LEU A 206 -8.10 16.76 7.34
C LEU A 206 -7.51 16.85 5.94
N PHE A 207 -7.53 15.76 5.18
CA PHE A 207 -7.02 15.76 3.81
C PHE A 207 -7.84 16.70 2.92
N VAL A 208 -9.17 16.61 2.99
CA VAL A 208 -10.08 17.50 2.25
C VAL A 208 -9.88 18.97 2.66
N GLU A 209 -9.75 19.24 3.97
CA GLU A 209 -9.47 20.58 4.50
C GLU A 209 -8.15 21.13 3.91
N ALA A 210 -7.08 20.32 3.94
CA ALA A 210 -5.78 20.72 3.40
C ALA A 210 -5.82 21.03 1.90
N ILE A 211 -6.51 20.22 1.12
CA ILE A 211 -6.68 20.44 -0.33
C ILE A 211 -7.45 21.73 -0.58
N LYS A 212 -8.56 21.93 0.14
CA LYS A 212 -9.45 23.10 -0.02
C LYS A 212 -8.78 24.40 0.39
N GLU A 213 -8.14 24.42 1.55
CA GLU A 213 -7.48 25.61 2.09
C GLU A 213 -6.07 25.82 1.50
N ASN A 214 -5.57 24.86 0.71
CA ASN A 214 -4.22 24.83 0.18
C ASN A 214 -3.14 24.96 1.30
N ASP A 215 -3.39 24.31 2.43
CA ASP A 215 -2.56 24.38 3.63
C ASP A 215 -2.17 22.97 4.10
N VAL A 216 -0.88 22.64 3.93
CA VAL A 216 -0.32 21.35 4.36
C VAL A 216 -0.10 21.28 5.89
N SER A 217 -0.09 22.42 6.60
CA SER A 217 0.17 22.46 8.04
C SER A 217 -0.91 21.78 8.86
N VAL A 218 -2.14 21.66 8.33
CA VAL A 218 -3.25 20.93 8.95
C VAL A 218 -3.10 19.41 8.90
N LEU A 219 -2.13 18.90 8.10
CA LEU A 219 -1.88 17.47 7.96
C LEU A 219 -0.78 16.99 8.91
N PRO A 220 -0.99 15.84 9.58
CA PRO A 220 0.04 15.27 10.45
C PRO A 220 1.25 14.80 9.66
N ARG A 221 2.42 14.92 10.29
CA ARG A 221 3.65 14.29 9.82
C ARG A 221 3.68 12.82 10.22
N LEU A 222 4.44 12.01 9.50
CA LEU A 222 4.70 10.64 9.91
C LEU A 222 5.38 10.61 11.29
N ASN A 223 5.10 9.54 12.06
CA ASN A 223 5.81 9.25 13.29
C ASN A 223 7.34 9.28 13.06
N VAL A 224 8.10 9.80 14.01
CA VAL A 224 9.55 10.03 13.90
C VAL A 224 10.30 8.77 13.44
N LYS A 225 9.97 7.59 13.99
CA LYS A 225 10.62 6.33 13.60
C LYS A 225 10.41 5.99 12.12
N VAL A 226 9.18 6.19 11.62
CA VAL A 226 8.83 5.94 10.22
C VAL A 226 9.39 7.03 9.32
N ARG A 227 9.36 8.28 9.77
CA ARG A 227 9.90 9.44 9.07
C ARG A 227 11.38 9.26 8.73
N ASN A 228 12.18 8.81 9.68
CA ASN A 228 13.62 8.61 9.49
C ASN A 228 13.95 7.57 8.43
N SER A 229 13.07 6.60 8.19
CA SER A 229 13.27 5.56 7.17
C SER A 229 12.66 5.88 5.81
N LYS A 230 11.58 6.66 5.75
CA LYS A 230 10.83 6.93 4.51
C LYS A 230 11.10 8.30 3.90
N CYS A 231 11.22 9.35 4.73
CA CYS A 231 11.33 10.71 4.24
C CYS A 231 12.58 11.00 3.40
N PRO A 232 13.77 10.45 3.70
CA PRO A 232 14.96 10.66 2.88
C PRO A 232 14.82 10.23 1.42
N TYR A 233 13.86 9.33 1.14
CA TYR A 233 13.58 8.81 -0.21
C TYR A 233 12.30 9.40 -0.82
N CYS A 234 11.73 10.41 -0.20
CA CYS A 234 10.49 11.05 -0.66
C CYS A 234 10.80 12.16 -1.66
N ALA A 235 10.17 12.14 -2.83
CA ALA A 235 10.32 13.18 -3.84
C ALA A 235 9.94 14.58 -3.34
N PHE A 236 9.11 14.67 -2.31
CA PHE A 236 8.66 15.93 -1.70
C PHE A 236 9.43 16.31 -0.43
N TYR A 237 10.57 15.66 -0.15
CA TYR A 237 11.29 15.85 1.11
C TYR A 237 11.64 17.32 1.38
N ASP A 238 12.35 17.95 0.46
CA ASP A 238 12.81 19.31 0.61
C ASP A 238 11.64 20.31 0.78
N LYS A 239 10.60 20.13 -0.05
CA LYS A 239 9.39 20.96 0.04
C LYS A 239 8.70 20.77 1.40
N CYS A 240 8.49 19.53 1.82
CA CYS A 240 7.84 19.21 3.09
C CYS A 240 8.61 19.67 4.32
N MET A 241 9.95 19.69 4.24
CA MET A 241 10.80 20.11 5.37
C MET A 241 10.96 21.63 5.45
N ASN A 242 10.86 22.32 4.31
CA ASN A 242 10.98 23.78 4.22
C ASN A 242 9.63 24.49 4.39
N GLU A 243 8.53 23.81 4.19
CA GLU A 243 7.20 24.36 4.44
C GLU A 243 6.80 24.21 5.91
N ASP A 244 5.93 25.09 6.34
CA ASP A 244 5.57 25.38 7.72
C ASP A 244 5.23 24.18 8.59
N GLY A 245 5.40 24.41 9.88
CA GLY A 245 5.24 23.46 10.95
C GLY A 245 3.90 22.72 10.92
N GLU A 246 3.82 21.70 11.72
CA GLU A 246 2.61 20.96 12.01
C GLU A 246 1.76 21.76 12.99
N THR A 247 0.48 21.98 12.68
CA THR A 247 -0.43 22.63 13.63
C THR A 247 -0.66 21.72 14.85
N GLU A 248 -1.04 22.31 15.99
CA GLU A 248 -1.39 21.53 17.19
C GLU A 248 -2.53 20.54 16.91
N LYS A 249 -3.49 20.92 16.05
CA LYS A 249 -4.58 20.06 15.58
C LYS A 249 -4.04 18.84 14.86
N ALA A 250 -3.11 19.04 13.91
CA ALA A 250 -2.49 17.96 13.15
C ALA A 250 -1.66 17.05 14.06
N ALA A 251 -0.87 17.62 14.95
CA ALA A 251 -0.06 16.84 15.91
C ALA A 251 -0.91 15.96 16.82
N LYS A 252 -2.02 16.47 17.35
CA LYS A 252 -2.98 15.68 18.15
C LYS A 252 -3.63 14.56 17.34
N MET A 253 -3.78 14.75 16.05
CA MET A 253 -4.40 13.76 15.15
C MET A 253 -3.42 12.75 14.57
N ALA A 254 -2.12 12.94 14.77
CA ALA A 254 -1.10 11.97 14.36
C ALA A 254 -1.14 10.67 15.16
N ASN A 255 -1.82 10.66 16.31
CA ASN A 255 -1.97 9.47 17.15
C ASN A 255 -2.85 8.44 16.42
N GLU A 256 -2.19 7.41 15.94
CA GLU A 256 -2.81 6.22 15.37
C GLU A 256 -3.41 5.38 16.51
N ILE A 257 -4.54 4.71 16.22
CA ILE A 257 -5.05 3.67 17.09
C ILE A 257 -3.98 2.57 17.18
N ASP A 258 -3.58 2.23 18.39
CA ASP A 258 -2.64 1.12 18.59
C ASP A 258 -3.39 -0.21 18.37
N LEU A 259 -3.02 -0.93 17.30
CA LEU A 259 -3.65 -2.21 16.98
C LEU A 259 -3.39 -3.27 18.05
N SER A 260 -2.34 -3.14 18.86
CA SER A 260 -2.03 -4.12 19.90
C SER A 260 -3.09 -4.22 20.98
N ILE A 261 -3.92 -3.18 21.17
CA ILE A 261 -5.02 -3.20 22.14
C ILE A 261 -6.20 -4.11 21.73
N PHE A 262 -6.25 -4.55 20.47
CA PHE A 262 -7.32 -5.42 19.93
C PHE A 262 -6.84 -6.84 19.62
N LEU A 263 -5.60 -7.16 19.98
CA LEU A 263 -5.00 -8.45 19.70
C LEU A 263 -4.76 -9.20 20.99
N ASP A 264 -5.39 -10.36 21.13
CA ASP A 264 -5.14 -11.32 22.19
C ASP A 264 -3.84 -12.10 21.98
#